data_fe6b94b772c4b7613b2a78651a8092e7
#
_entry.id   fe6b94b772c4b7613b2a78651a8092e7
#
_cell.length_a   1.000
_cell.length_b   1.000
_cell.length_c   1.000
_cell.angle_alpha   90.00
_cell.angle_beta   90.00
_cell.angle_gamma   90.00
#
_symmetry.space_group_name_H-M   'P 1'
#
loop_
_entity.id
_entity.type
_entity.pdbx_description
1 polymer ?
#
loop_
_entity_poly.entity_id
_entity_poly.type
_entity_poly.pdbx_seq_one_letter_code
_entity_poly.pdbx_strand_id
1 'polypeptide(L)'
;MPYAPDLLLVNANVLTMDPARPRASAVAVAGGRIVGVGDNAAEVAGGARARDVLDLKGATLIPGFHDAHNHMIGFGLSLTEIDLRVDSLDELYARVAARAAATPAGEWIIGAGYDQTKTGAHPHRDALDRVAPGHRVWLKHASSHMCVVNSLVLRDLGIDVTAPQVDGGRVAADASGRPTGLMEERAQELVGDLTRPYPLARLTDAVATAGETYLREGLTSVTEAGVGGGWIGQSPVELAAYVAAREQGRLHVRAELMVISDAFHALTAHPSDGIEIGIDLGLRTGFGDDWLRLGPMKIFTDGSLLGRTAAMSAPYDGDPGNGDSNNKGYLQADAGHLTQTIIAAHQAGWRVAAHAIGDGAIDLALDAFDAAASKHPRRDPRHRIEHFAAARQDQVARAAALGVIPVGQGRFATEIGDGMLAAVGPDRHPWLYRQRSLLDAGVVLPGSSDRPVVTGTPLLGIHDMVNRRTASGAPFNAGEAITAEEALRAYTWGSAYASKAEHVKGSVEAGKLADFTILSEDPTAVSPDRIAGLEVIATIVDGEVRYDARG
;
A
#
# COMPACT_ATOMS: atom_id res chain seq x y z
N MET A 1 42.37 -4.09 10.54
CA MET A 1 42.27 -5.43 9.98
C MET A 1 41.01 -5.48 9.16
N PRO A 2 40.97 -6.02 7.96
CA PRO A 2 39.70 -6.22 7.27
C PRO A 2 38.85 -7.14 8.15
N TYR A 3 37.62 -6.70 8.42
CA TYR A 3 36.63 -7.52 9.14
C TYR A 3 36.35 -8.76 8.29
N ALA A 4 36.44 -9.95 8.89
CA ALA A 4 35.98 -11.17 8.24
C ALA A 4 34.48 -11.05 8.00
N PRO A 5 33.96 -11.35 6.80
CA PRO A 5 32.51 -11.33 6.54
C PRO A 5 31.77 -12.33 7.45
N ASP A 6 30.59 -11.92 7.91
CA ASP A 6 29.67 -12.83 8.60
C ASP A 6 29.06 -13.83 7.61
N LEU A 7 28.69 -13.33 6.42
CA LEU A 7 28.08 -14.12 5.34
C LEU A 7 28.74 -13.77 4.01
N LEU A 8 29.06 -14.79 3.21
CA LEU A 8 29.51 -14.67 1.84
C LEU A 8 28.55 -15.42 0.92
N LEU A 9 27.89 -14.69 0.04
CA LEU A 9 27.00 -15.21 -1.00
C LEU A 9 27.83 -15.41 -2.27
N VAL A 10 27.81 -16.62 -2.84
CA VAL A 10 28.65 -16.99 -4.00
C VAL A 10 27.82 -17.70 -5.07
N ASN A 11 28.37 -17.75 -6.29
CA ASN A 11 27.75 -18.40 -7.44
C ASN A 11 26.33 -17.86 -7.70
N ALA A 12 26.13 -16.55 -7.54
CA ALA A 12 24.88 -15.87 -7.74
C ALA A 12 24.80 -15.19 -9.12
N ASN A 13 23.61 -15.05 -9.67
CA ASN A 13 23.32 -14.02 -10.67
C ASN A 13 22.83 -12.78 -9.93
N VAL A 14 23.74 -11.85 -9.61
CA VAL A 14 23.39 -10.66 -8.84
C VAL A 14 22.92 -9.54 -9.77
N LEU A 15 21.67 -9.09 -9.63
CA LEU A 15 21.14 -7.87 -10.24
C LEU A 15 21.24 -6.76 -9.19
N THR A 16 22.23 -5.91 -9.32
CA THR A 16 22.59 -4.98 -8.24
C THR A 16 21.67 -3.76 -8.12
N MET A 17 20.98 -3.37 -9.18
CA MET A 17 20.29 -2.09 -9.32
C MET A 17 21.23 -0.88 -9.18
N ASP A 18 22.54 -1.07 -9.21
CA ASP A 18 23.56 -0.04 -9.29
C ASP A 18 23.99 0.16 -10.75
N PRO A 19 23.76 1.35 -11.35
CA PRO A 19 24.17 1.61 -12.73
C PRO A 19 25.68 1.49 -12.98
N ALA A 20 26.50 1.68 -11.94
CA ALA A 20 27.96 1.60 -12.05
C ALA A 20 28.46 0.14 -12.11
N ARG A 21 27.69 -0.80 -11.55
CA ARG A 21 27.96 -2.24 -11.55
C ARG A 21 26.66 -3.03 -11.67
N PRO A 22 26.03 -3.09 -12.83
CA PRO A 22 24.67 -3.68 -12.95
C PRO A 22 24.58 -5.16 -12.56
N ARG A 23 25.69 -5.91 -12.66
CA ARG A 23 25.74 -7.34 -12.32
C ARG A 23 27.00 -7.68 -11.51
N ALA A 24 26.89 -8.76 -10.74
CA ALA A 24 27.97 -9.38 -9.99
C ALA A 24 27.68 -10.88 -9.77
N SER A 25 28.61 -11.62 -9.18
CA SER A 25 28.39 -13.03 -8.85
C SER A 25 28.69 -13.39 -7.39
N ALA A 26 29.17 -12.43 -6.58
CA ALA A 26 29.43 -12.61 -5.16
C ALA A 26 29.14 -11.33 -4.36
N VAL A 27 28.66 -11.51 -3.11
CA VAL A 27 28.39 -10.44 -2.15
C VAL A 27 28.89 -10.85 -0.78
N ALA A 28 29.65 -9.97 -0.11
CA ALA A 28 30.09 -10.17 1.27
C ALA A 28 29.33 -9.24 2.21
N VAL A 29 28.96 -9.78 3.37
CA VAL A 29 28.17 -9.10 4.41
C VAL A 29 28.91 -9.16 5.74
N ALA A 30 28.90 -8.04 6.48
CA ALA A 30 29.38 -7.98 7.86
C ALA A 30 28.53 -6.98 8.65
N GLY A 31 28.07 -7.37 9.85
CA GLY A 31 27.28 -6.51 10.73
C GLY A 31 25.99 -5.99 10.08
N GLY A 32 25.29 -6.82 9.32
CA GLY A 32 24.04 -6.45 8.63
C GLY A 32 24.23 -5.53 7.41
N ARG A 33 25.49 -5.27 6.99
CA ARG A 33 25.80 -4.42 5.85
C ARG A 33 26.62 -5.11 4.79
N ILE A 34 26.42 -4.69 3.54
CA ILE A 34 27.22 -5.14 2.40
C ILE A 34 28.60 -4.53 2.52
N VAL A 35 29.64 -5.36 2.55
CA VAL A 35 31.05 -4.92 2.64
C VAL A 35 31.82 -5.15 1.36
N GLY A 36 31.29 -5.95 0.43
CA GLY A 36 31.90 -6.18 -0.88
C GLY A 36 30.91 -6.73 -1.89
N VAL A 37 31.08 -6.34 -3.16
CA VAL A 37 30.28 -6.79 -4.31
C VAL A 37 31.24 -6.98 -5.49
N GLY A 38 31.19 -8.11 -6.18
CA GLY A 38 32.05 -8.37 -7.33
C GLY A 38 31.88 -9.76 -7.91
N ASP A 39 32.86 -10.17 -8.75
CA ASP A 39 32.80 -11.43 -9.46
C ASP A 39 33.77 -12.48 -8.90
N ASN A 40 34.72 -12.08 -8.04
CA ASN A 40 35.67 -12.96 -7.36
C ASN A 40 35.36 -12.98 -5.86
N ALA A 41 34.85 -14.12 -5.39
CA ALA A 41 34.46 -14.31 -3.98
C ALA A 41 35.61 -14.02 -2.99
N ALA A 42 36.87 -14.37 -3.34
CA ALA A 42 38.02 -14.12 -2.48
C ALA A 42 38.37 -12.63 -2.38
N GLU A 43 38.25 -11.88 -3.48
CA GLU A 43 38.45 -10.43 -3.50
C GLU A 43 37.32 -9.71 -2.73
N VAL A 44 36.08 -10.14 -2.96
CA VAL A 44 34.87 -9.59 -2.28
C VAL A 44 34.97 -9.82 -0.77
N ALA A 45 35.53 -10.96 -0.33
CA ALA A 45 35.80 -11.25 1.09
C ALA A 45 37.02 -10.52 1.64
N GLY A 46 37.76 -9.75 0.84
CA GLY A 46 38.97 -9.05 1.25
C GLY A 46 40.12 -10.03 1.63
N GLY A 47 40.12 -11.25 1.08
CA GLY A 47 41.04 -12.31 1.42
C GLY A 47 40.80 -12.97 2.79
N ALA A 48 39.75 -12.55 3.53
CA ALA A 48 39.40 -13.14 4.82
C ALA A 48 38.44 -14.33 4.62
N ARG A 49 38.45 -15.27 5.57
CA ARG A 49 37.47 -16.37 5.59
C ARG A 49 36.15 -15.87 6.19
N ALA A 50 35.06 -16.01 5.45
CA ALA A 50 33.74 -15.73 5.97
C ALA A 50 33.32 -16.76 7.05
N ARG A 51 32.48 -16.35 8.01
CA ARG A 51 31.92 -17.27 9.00
C ARG A 51 31.01 -18.29 8.31
N ASP A 52 30.09 -17.79 7.47
CA ASP A 52 29.13 -18.59 6.72
C ASP A 52 29.28 -18.32 5.22
N VAL A 53 29.13 -19.36 4.41
CA VAL A 53 29.14 -19.27 2.95
C VAL A 53 27.86 -19.90 2.41
N LEU A 54 27.10 -19.13 1.66
CA LEU A 54 25.89 -19.59 1.00
C LEU A 54 26.10 -19.63 -0.52
N ASP A 55 26.17 -20.85 -1.06
CA ASP A 55 26.23 -21.10 -2.49
C ASP A 55 24.81 -21.00 -3.10
N LEU A 56 24.59 -20.01 -3.96
CA LEU A 56 23.31 -19.77 -4.61
C LEU A 56 23.09 -20.58 -5.89
N LYS A 57 24.12 -21.33 -6.36
CA LYS A 57 24.02 -22.28 -7.50
C LYS A 57 23.40 -21.68 -8.76
N GLY A 58 23.68 -20.41 -9.02
CA GLY A 58 23.14 -19.66 -10.18
C GLY A 58 21.79 -18.98 -9.95
N ALA A 59 21.17 -19.11 -8.77
CA ALA A 59 19.95 -18.38 -8.43
C ALA A 59 20.18 -16.87 -8.49
N THR A 60 19.11 -16.12 -8.73
CA THR A 60 19.17 -14.66 -8.89
C THR A 60 19.05 -13.96 -7.55
N LEU A 61 20.05 -13.16 -7.20
CA LEU A 61 20.05 -12.28 -6.05
C LEU A 61 19.71 -10.86 -6.48
N ILE A 62 18.73 -10.26 -5.82
CA ILE A 62 18.31 -8.86 -6.01
C ILE A 62 18.33 -8.14 -4.65
N PRO A 63 18.35 -6.78 -4.62
CA PRO A 63 17.99 -6.05 -3.40
C PRO A 63 16.63 -6.52 -2.91
N GLY A 64 16.44 -6.60 -1.61
CA GLY A 64 15.15 -6.99 -1.04
C GLY A 64 14.01 -6.12 -1.56
N PHE A 65 12.87 -6.71 -1.88
CA PHE A 65 11.70 -5.96 -2.32
C PHE A 65 11.24 -4.98 -1.25
N HIS A 66 10.78 -3.82 -1.70
CA HIS A 66 10.18 -2.79 -0.88
C HIS A 66 8.82 -2.40 -1.45
N ASP A 67 7.75 -2.67 -0.70
CA ASP A 67 6.40 -2.22 -1.03
C ASP A 67 6.19 -0.79 -0.50
N ALA A 68 6.08 0.17 -1.40
CA ALA A 68 6.03 1.59 -1.06
C ALA A 68 4.65 2.06 -0.55
N HIS A 69 3.60 1.24 -0.65
CA HIS A 69 2.26 1.53 -0.15
C HIS A 69 1.57 0.23 0.25
N ASN A 70 1.44 0.02 1.54
CA ASN A 70 0.98 -1.24 2.12
C ASN A 70 0.21 -0.95 3.42
N HIS A 71 -0.74 -1.81 3.79
CA HIS A 71 -1.46 -1.74 5.06
C HIS A 71 -1.14 -2.99 5.88
N MET A 72 0.05 -3.02 6.48
CA MET A 72 0.62 -4.21 7.14
C MET A 72 -0.27 -4.74 8.26
N ILE A 73 -0.73 -3.86 9.17
CA ILE A 73 -1.66 -4.28 10.23
C ILE A 73 -2.99 -4.72 9.63
N GLY A 74 -3.54 -3.95 8.69
CA GLY A 74 -4.78 -4.30 8.00
C GLY A 74 -4.70 -5.67 7.32
N PHE A 75 -3.60 -5.96 6.66
CA PHE A 75 -3.33 -7.26 6.05
C PHE A 75 -3.21 -8.37 7.10
N GLY A 76 -2.41 -8.17 8.16
CA GLY A 76 -2.27 -9.17 9.23
C GLY A 76 -3.59 -9.52 9.91
N LEU A 77 -4.46 -8.53 10.13
CA LEU A 77 -5.81 -8.75 10.63
C LEU A 77 -6.66 -9.54 9.62
N SER A 78 -6.57 -9.20 8.31
CA SER A 78 -7.35 -9.86 7.26
C SER A 78 -7.04 -11.35 7.12
N LEU A 79 -5.85 -11.80 7.49
CA LEU A 79 -5.48 -13.22 7.48
C LEU A 79 -6.31 -14.08 8.46
N THR A 80 -6.98 -13.44 9.43
CA THR A 80 -7.91 -14.09 10.36
C THR A 80 -9.39 -13.91 9.98
N GLU A 81 -9.69 -13.07 9.00
CA GLU A 81 -11.02 -12.76 8.50
C GLU A 81 -11.48 -13.79 7.45
N ILE A 82 -12.77 -13.75 7.08
CA ILE A 82 -13.28 -14.58 5.98
C ILE A 82 -12.76 -13.97 4.67
N ASP A 83 -12.11 -14.77 3.82
CA ASP A 83 -11.83 -14.38 2.45
C ASP A 83 -13.14 -14.37 1.64
N LEU A 84 -13.55 -13.18 1.20
CA LEU A 84 -14.78 -12.95 0.44
C LEU A 84 -14.50 -12.65 -1.05
N ARG A 85 -13.32 -12.96 -1.54
CA ARG A 85 -12.99 -12.90 -2.98
C ARG A 85 -13.68 -14.08 -3.67
N VAL A 86 -14.92 -13.85 -4.06
CA VAL A 86 -15.84 -14.82 -4.65
C VAL A 86 -16.58 -14.23 -5.84
N ASP A 87 -17.15 -15.07 -6.71
CA ASP A 87 -17.81 -14.67 -7.94
C ASP A 87 -19.35 -14.60 -7.82
N SER A 88 -19.91 -14.89 -6.63
CA SER A 88 -21.36 -14.81 -6.42
C SER A 88 -21.73 -14.44 -4.98
N LEU A 89 -22.92 -13.82 -4.80
CA LEU A 89 -23.49 -13.56 -3.49
C LEU A 89 -23.85 -14.86 -2.73
N ASP A 90 -24.25 -15.91 -3.43
CA ASP A 90 -24.60 -17.20 -2.82
C ASP A 90 -23.37 -17.82 -2.13
N GLU A 91 -22.21 -17.79 -2.79
CA GLU A 91 -20.96 -18.26 -2.19
C GLU A 91 -20.54 -17.37 -1.02
N LEU A 92 -20.67 -16.04 -1.15
CA LEU A 92 -20.38 -15.10 -0.07
C LEU A 92 -21.21 -15.42 1.17
N TYR A 93 -22.54 -15.56 1.01
CA TYR A 93 -23.42 -15.88 2.13
C TYR A 93 -23.14 -17.25 2.72
N ALA A 94 -22.78 -18.25 1.90
CA ALA A 94 -22.38 -19.57 2.38
C ALA A 94 -21.12 -19.51 3.27
N ARG A 95 -20.09 -18.74 2.88
CA ARG A 95 -18.88 -18.54 3.70
C ARG A 95 -19.20 -17.83 5.03
N VAL A 96 -20.06 -16.81 4.99
CA VAL A 96 -20.54 -16.13 6.21
C VAL A 96 -21.28 -17.10 7.12
N ALA A 97 -22.21 -17.89 6.58
CA ALA A 97 -22.96 -18.91 7.35
C ALA A 97 -22.05 -19.95 8.00
N ALA A 98 -21.06 -20.47 7.26
CA ALA A 98 -20.09 -21.43 7.77
C ALA A 98 -19.27 -20.87 8.93
N ARG A 99 -18.81 -19.60 8.82
CA ARG A 99 -18.10 -18.93 9.91
C ARG A 99 -19.03 -18.68 11.11
N ALA A 100 -20.27 -18.26 10.90
CA ALA A 100 -21.24 -18.03 11.98
C ALA A 100 -21.52 -19.30 12.77
N ALA A 101 -21.63 -20.46 12.10
CA ALA A 101 -21.82 -21.75 12.76
C ALA A 101 -20.63 -22.19 13.64
N ALA A 102 -19.43 -21.69 13.35
CA ALA A 102 -18.18 -21.99 14.07
C ALA A 102 -17.79 -20.94 15.12
N THR A 103 -18.55 -19.84 15.22
CA THR A 103 -18.23 -18.69 16.09
C THR A 103 -19.23 -18.64 17.26
N PRO A 104 -18.78 -18.38 18.51
CA PRO A 104 -19.67 -18.21 19.65
C PRO A 104 -20.70 -17.10 19.41
N ALA A 105 -21.93 -17.32 19.86
CA ALA A 105 -23.02 -16.34 19.68
C ALA A 105 -22.65 -14.99 20.29
N GLY A 106 -22.98 -13.91 19.57
CA GLY A 106 -22.70 -12.51 19.97
C GLY A 106 -21.34 -11.99 19.53
N GLU A 107 -20.43 -12.85 19.09
CA GLU A 107 -19.15 -12.41 18.53
C GLU A 107 -19.30 -11.88 17.10
N TRP A 108 -18.27 -11.13 16.66
CA TRP A 108 -18.23 -10.54 15.33
C TRP A 108 -17.87 -11.57 14.25
N ILE A 109 -18.57 -11.49 13.13
CA ILE A 109 -18.22 -12.15 11.87
C ILE A 109 -17.65 -11.08 10.94
N ILE A 110 -16.37 -11.15 10.69
CA ILE A 110 -15.67 -10.18 9.83
C ILE A 110 -15.15 -10.89 8.59
N GLY A 111 -15.40 -10.31 7.42
CA GLY A 111 -14.88 -10.79 6.15
C GLY A 111 -14.38 -9.63 5.30
N ALA A 112 -13.47 -9.93 4.36
CA ALA A 112 -12.87 -8.92 3.51
C ALA A 112 -12.73 -9.38 2.06
N GLY A 113 -12.70 -8.42 1.14
CA GLY A 113 -12.35 -8.65 -0.25
C GLY A 113 -13.53 -8.92 -1.19
N TYR A 114 -14.80 -8.74 -0.76
CA TYR A 114 -15.90 -8.85 -1.71
C TYR A 114 -15.89 -7.71 -2.73
N ASP A 115 -16.32 -8.01 -3.95
CA ASP A 115 -16.39 -7.06 -5.07
C ASP A 115 -17.76 -7.19 -5.75
N GLN A 116 -18.57 -6.12 -5.71
CA GLN A 116 -19.92 -6.09 -6.30
C GLN A 116 -19.89 -6.25 -7.82
N THR A 117 -18.77 -5.95 -8.49
CA THR A 117 -18.66 -6.14 -9.93
C THR A 117 -18.55 -7.61 -10.32
N LYS A 118 -18.01 -8.44 -9.41
CA LYS A 118 -17.93 -9.90 -9.56
C LYS A 118 -19.19 -10.59 -9.05
N THR A 119 -19.68 -10.19 -7.88
CA THR A 119 -20.87 -10.78 -7.26
C THR A 119 -22.19 -10.31 -7.86
N GLY A 120 -22.17 -9.31 -8.76
CA GLY A 120 -23.33 -8.73 -9.42
C GLY A 120 -24.10 -7.69 -8.61
N ALA A 121 -23.92 -7.63 -7.30
CA ALA A 121 -24.48 -6.63 -6.40
C ALA A 121 -23.74 -6.60 -5.06
N HIS A 122 -23.96 -5.54 -4.26
CA HIS A 122 -23.54 -5.53 -2.86
C HIS A 122 -24.35 -6.54 -2.02
N PRO A 123 -23.74 -7.17 -0.99
CA PRO A 123 -24.50 -7.90 0.01
C PRO A 123 -25.56 -7.01 0.68
N HIS A 124 -26.63 -7.60 1.19
CA HIS A 124 -27.72 -6.85 1.81
C HIS A 124 -27.94 -7.28 3.26
N ARG A 125 -28.22 -6.30 4.15
CA ARG A 125 -28.43 -6.54 5.59
C ARG A 125 -29.38 -7.69 5.90
N ASP A 126 -30.53 -7.77 5.19
CA ASP A 126 -31.55 -8.80 5.46
C ASP A 126 -31.07 -10.21 5.07
N ALA A 127 -30.19 -10.34 4.09
CA ALA A 127 -29.58 -11.63 3.75
C ALA A 127 -28.54 -12.05 4.81
N LEU A 128 -27.74 -11.09 5.28
CA LEU A 128 -26.78 -11.32 6.37
C LEU A 128 -27.46 -11.73 7.67
N ASP A 129 -28.61 -11.10 7.99
CA ASP A 129 -29.42 -11.47 9.17
C ASP A 129 -29.90 -12.91 9.12
N ARG A 130 -30.23 -13.43 7.93
CA ARG A 130 -30.66 -14.82 7.73
C ARG A 130 -29.54 -15.82 7.91
N VAL A 131 -28.32 -15.51 7.41
CA VAL A 131 -27.20 -16.47 7.37
C VAL A 131 -26.33 -16.42 8.63
N ALA A 132 -26.39 -15.35 9.40
CA ALA A 132 -25.63 -15.18 10.64
C ALA A 132 -26.51 -14.63 11.78
N PRO A 133 -27.62 -15.32 12.14
CA PRO A 133 -28.51 -14.84 13.19
C PRO A 133 -27.77 -14.77 14.54
N GLY A 134 -27.90 -13.63 15.22
CA GLY A 134 -27.28 -13.41 16.54
C GLY A 134 -25.82 -12.99 16.51
N HIS A 135 -25.23 -12.78 15.35
CA HIS A 135 -23.88 -12.27 15.18
C HIS A 135 -23.88 -10.88 14.57
N ARG A 136 -22.93 -10.04 14.98
CA ARG A 136 -22.57 -8.78 14.28
C ARG A 136 -21.78 -9.14 13.04
N VAL A 137 -22.23 -8.68 11.87
CA VAL A 137 -21.56 -8.99 10.60
C VAL A 137 -20.99 -7.70 10.01
N TRP A 138 -19.73 -7.73 9.66
CA TRP A 138 -19.00 -6.67 8.98
C TRP A 138 -18.23 -7.21 7.80
N LEU A 139 -18.65 -6.89 6.59
CA LEU A 139 -18.02 -7.34 5.35
C LEU A 139 -17.35 -6.15 4.67
N LYS A 140 -16.04 -6.20 4.56
CA LYS A 140 -15.20 -5.15 3.96
C LYS A 140 -15.10 -5.36 2.46
N HIS A 141 -15.33 -4.31 1.70
CA HIS A 141 -15.19 -4.33 0.25
C HIS A 141 -13.72 -4.42 -0.17
N ALA A 142 -13.44 -4.94 -1.38
CA ALA A 142 -12.10 -5.09 -1.93
C ALA A 142 -11.34 -3.75 -2.05
N SER A 143 -12.05 -2.65 -2.33
CA SER A 143 -11.43 -1.31 -2.39
C SER A 143 -11.06 -0.72 -1.02
N SER A 144 -11.48 -1.31 0.09
CA SER A 144 -11.42 -0.74 1.44
C SER A 144 -12.19 0.58 1.64
N HIS A 145 -12.86 1.11 0.61
CA HIS A 145 -13.65 2.33 0.64
C HIS A 145 -15.13 2.10 0.94
N MET A 146 -15.55 0.85 1.11
CA MET A 146 -16.93 0.47 1.42
C MET A 146 -16.97 -0.73 2.37
N CYS A 147 -18.07 -0.86 3.08
CA CYS A 147 -18.39 -2.09 3.81
C CYS A 147 -19.89 -2.33 3.83
N VAL A 148 -20.29 -3.57 4.13
CA VAL A 148 -21.69 -3.91 4.39
C VAL A 148 -21.81 -4.52 5.78
N VAL A 149 -22.81 -4.09 6.52
CA VAL A 149 -23.13 -4.59 7.85
C VAL A 149 -24.57 -5.12 7.93
N ASN A 150 -24.83 -5.98 8.90
CA ASN A 150 -26.16 -6.49 9.13
C ASN A 150 -27.00 -5.61 10.07
N SER A 151 -28.28 -5.96 10.25
CA SER A 151 -29.21 -5.18 11.05
C SER A 151 -28.84 -5.09 12.53
N LEU A 152 -28.09 -6.05 13.07
CA LEU A 152 -27.64 -6.00 14.46
C LEU A 152 -26.64 -4.86 14.65
N VAL A 153 -25.69 -4.70 13.73
CA VAL A 153 -24.73 -3.57 13.74
C VAL A 153 -25.44 -2.23 13.57
N LEU A 154 -26.38 -2.14 12.61
CA LEU A 154 -27.14 -0.90 12.40
C LEU A 154 -27.96 -0.48 13.63
N ARG A 155 -28.50 -1.46 14.39
CA ARG A 155 -29.18 -1.18 15.66
C ARG A 155 -28.22 -0.68 16.75
N ASP A 156 -27.03 -1.31 16.85
CA ASP A 156 -26.01 -0.87 17.81
C ASP A 156 -25.58 0.59 17.53
N LEU A 157 -25.60 1.00 16.26
CA LEU A 157 -25.33 2.37 15.82
C LEU A 157 -26.53 3.32 15.97
N GLY A 158 -27.73 2.81 16.22
CA GLY A 158 -28.97 3.60 16.29
C GLY A 158 -29.46 4.14 14.94
N ILE A 159 -29.07 3.51 13.83
CA ILE A 159 -29.36 3.97 12.44
C ILE A 159 -30.10 2.91 11.61
N ASP A 160 -30.77 1.98 12.22
CA ASP A 160 -31.41 0.86 11.52
C ASP A 160 -32.72 1.22 10.80
N VAL A 161 -33.29 2.38 11.09
CA VAL A 161 -34.53 2.90 10.50
C VAL A 161 -34.30 3.99 9.46
N THR A 162 -33.39 4.93 9.73
CA THR A 162 -33.12 6.08 8.86
C THR A 162 -31.62 6.28 8.69
N ALA A 163 -31.18 6.44 7.45
CA ALA A 163 -29.78 6.71 7.13
C ALA A 163 -29.39 8.13 7.58
N PRO A 164 -28.34 8.30 8.40
CA PRO A 164 -27.85 9.63 8.77
C PRO A 164 -27.07 10.28 7.61
N GLN A 165 -26.92 11.60 7.67
CA GLN A 165 -25.92 12.31 6.89
C GLN A 165 -24.56 12.12 7.56
N VAL A 166 -23.55 11.80 6.77
CA VAL A 166 -22.15 11.62 7.24
C VAL A 166 -21.27 12.50 6.37
N ASP A 167 -20.50 13.38 6.99
CA ASP A 167 -19.55 14.23 6.28
C ASP A 167 -18.42 13.39 5.68
N GLY A 168 -18.15 13.55 4.38
CA GLY A 168 -17.17 12.75 3.66
C GLY A 168 -17.55 11.27 3.47
N GLY A 169 -18.82 10.89 3.67
CA GLY A 169 -19.28 9.51 3.51
C GLY A 169 -20.77 9.37 3.26
N ARG A 170 -21.22 8.15 3.03
CA ARG A 170 -22.64 7.84 2.77
C ARG A 170 -23.08 6.54 3.43
N VAL A 171 -24.23 6.55 4.09
CA VAL A 171 -25.00 5.35 4.47
C VAL A 171 -26.07 5.14 3.40
N ALA A 172 -25.92 4.06 2.62
CA ALA A 172 -26.88 3.79 1.53
C ALA A 172 -28.23 3.34 2.08
N ALA A 173 -29.31 3.86 1.47
CA ALA A 173 -30.69 3.55 1.83
C ALA A 173 -31.48 3.07 0.60
N ASP A 174 -32.53 2.31 0.86
CA ASP A 174 -33.53 1.92 -0.13
C ASP A 174 -34.51 3.06 -0.45
N ALA A 175 -35.45 2.82 -1.36
CA ALA A 175 -36.45 3.82 -1.77
C ALA A 175 -37.35 4.30 -0.62
N SER A 176 -37.44 3.58 0.49
CA SER A 176 -38.18 3.98 1.69
C SER A 176 -37.33 4.79 2.68
N GLY A 177 -36.05 4.98 2.41
CA GLY A 177 -35.08 5.63 3.31
C GLY A 177 -34.46 4.69 4.34
N ARG A 178 -34.76 3.40 4.31
CA ARG A 178 -34.21 2.40 5.24
C ARG A 178 -32.79 2.01 4.81
N PRO A 179 -31.79 2.04 5.72
CA PRO A 179 -30.43 1.63 5.42
C PRO A 179 -30.35 0.21 4.87
N THR A 180 -29.59 0.02 3.78
CA THR A 180 -29.35 -1.30 3.15
C THR A 180 -28.27 -2.12 3.86
N GLY A 181 -27.47 -1.48 4.70
CA GLY A 181 -26.26 -2.01 5.33
C GLY A 181 -24.97 -1.53 4.65
N LEU A 182 -25.03 -1.01 3.42
CA LEU A 182 -23.86 -0.48 2.72
C LEU A 182 -23.46 0.88 3.30
N MET A 183 -22.17 1.01 3.61
CA MET A 183 -21.51 2.23 4.09
C MET A 183 -20.31 2.54 3.22
N GLU A 184 -20.17 3.79 2.80
CA GLU A 184 -19.14 4.27 1.88
C GLU A 184 -18.29 5.33 2.56
N GLU A 185 -16.99 5.31 2.21
CA GLU A 185 -15.97 6.26 2.66
C GLU A 185 -15.98 6.44 4.20
N ARG A 186 -15.97 7.67 4.68
CA ARG A 186 -15.96 7.94 6.14
C ARG A 186 -17.15 7.38 6.92
N ALA A 187 -18.24 6.99 6.26
CA ALA A 187 -19.35 6.31 6.96
C ALA A 187 -18.93 4.95 7.56
N GLN A 188 -17.85 4.34 7.08
CA GLN A 188 -17.27 3.11 7.66
C GLN A 188 -16.72 3.34 9.07
N GLU A 189 -16.34 4.58 9.45
CA GLU A 189 -15.87 4.90 10.80
C GLU A 189 -16.88 4.50 11.85
N LEU A 190 -18.17 4.69 11.56
CA LEU A 190 -19.26 4.31 12.47
C LEU A 190 -19.16 2.83 12.89
N VAL A 191 -18.81 1.93 11.95
CA VAL A 191 -18.63 0.51 12.25
C VAL A 191 -17.30 0.27 12.95
N GLY A 192 -16.25 0.94 12.50
CA GLY A 192 -14.93 0.88 13.12
C GLY A 192 -14.97 1.21 14.60
N ASP A 193 -15.70 2.26 14.97
CA ASP A 193 -15.81 2.73 16.36
C ASP A 193 -16.47 1.73 17.31
N LEU A 194 -17.26 0.79 16.80
CA LEU A 194 -17.80 -0.31 17.60
C LEU A 194 -16.75 -1.40 17.93
N THR A 195 -15.68 -1.48 17.15
CA THR A 195 -14.66 -2.55 17.27
C THR A 195 -13.30 -2.03 17.66
N ARG A 196 -13.01 -0.77 17.39
CA ARG A 196 -11.73 -0.10 17.64
C ARG A 196 -11.80 0.76 18.93
N PRO A 197 -10.65 1.06 19.57
CA PRO A 197 -9.31 0.58 19.18
C PRO A 197 -9.11 -0.90 19.51
N TYR A 198 -8.39 -1.61 18.64
CA TYR A 198 -7.99 -2.98 18.95
C TYR A 198 -6.92 -3.01 20.06
N PRO A 199 -6.88 -4.08 20.88
CA PRO A 199 -5.80 -4.28 21.85
C PRO A 199 -4.43 -4.33 21.18
N LEU A 200 -3.41 -3.71 21.78
CA LEU A 200 -2.03 -3.69 21.25
C LEU A 200 -1.49 -5.10 20.96
N ALA A 201 -1.77 -6.07 21.81
CA ALA A 201 -1.35 -7.46 21.58
C ALA A 201 -1.86 -7.99 20.23
N ARG A 202 -3.15 -7.74 19.90
CA ARG A 202 -3.74 -8.16 18.63
C ARG A 202 -3.08 -7.45 17.44
N LEU A 203 -2.77 -6.16 17.56
CA LEU A 203 -2.08 -5.40 16.52
C LEU A 203 -0.63 -5.86 16.35
N THR A 204 0.06 -6.17 17.46
CA THR A 204 1.42 -6.72 17.46
C THR A 204 1.47 -8.09 16.76
N ASP A 205 0.49 -8.95 17.03
CA ASP A 205 0.34 -10.25 16.35
C ASP A 205 0.06 -10.06 14.84
N ALA A 206 -0.75 -9.09 14.46
CA ALA A 206 -1.01 -8.75 13.06
C ALA A 206 0.26 -8.32 12.33
N VAL A 207 1.09 -7.45 12.94
CA VAL A 207 2.40 -7.05 12.41
C VAL A 207 3.30 -8.27 12.17
N ALA A 208 3.39 -9.17 13.15
CA ALA A 208 4.21 -10.36 13.07
C ALA A 208 3.75 -11.30 11.94
N THR A 209 2.46 -11.62 11.90
CA THR A 209 1.87 -12.54 10.91
C THR A 209 2.00 -11.99 9.48
N ALA A 210 1.77 -10.69 9.30
CA ALA A 210 2.01 -10.03 8.02
C ALA A 210 3.49 -10.14 7.61
N GLY A 211 4.40 -9.85 8.54
CA GLY A 211 5.85 -9.92 8.31
C GLY A 211 6.34 -11.29 7.90
N GLU A 212 5.82 -12.38 8.49
CA GLU A 212 6.13 -13.75 8.09
C GLU A 212 5.71 -14.03 6.63
N THR A 213 4.53 -13.53 6.23
CA THR A 213 4.07 -13.66 4.84
C THR A 213 4.96 -12.87 3.89
N TYR A 214 5.33 -11.64 4.27
CA TYR A 214 6.20 -10.78 3.47
C TYR A 214 7.58 -11.41 3.22
N LEU A 215 8.15 -12.07 4.22
CA LEU A 215 9.41 -12.80 4.02
C LEU A 215 9.30 -13.90 2.96
N ARG A 216 8.18 -14.65 2.94
CA ARG A 216 7.92 -15.68 1.91
C ARG A 216 7.80 -15.09 0.51
N GLU A 217 7.42 -13.83 0.41
CA GLU A 217 7.25 -13.11 -0.85
C GLU A 217 8.45 -12.24 -1.24
N GLY A 218 9.54 -12.29 -0.45
CA GLY A 218 10.77 -11.56 -0.74
C GLY A 218 10.77 -10.10 -0.28
N LEU A 219 9.75 -9.65 0.42
CA LEU A 219 9.71 -8.29 0.97
C LEU A 219 10.65 -8.19 2.18
N THR A 220 11.49 -7.16 2.17
CA THR A 220 12.39 -6.80 3.28
C THR A 220 12.02 -5.46 3.89
N SER A 221 11.20 -4.68 3.19
CA SER A 221 10.75 -3.37 3.63
C SER A 221 9.33 -3.08 3.16
N VAL A 222 8.59 -2.32 3.97
CA VAL A 222 7.26 -1.81 3.63
C VAL A 222 7.09 -0.37 4.08
N THR A 223 6.22 0.37 3.39
CA THR A 223 5.68 1.64 3.88
C THR A 223 4.21 1.43 4.23
N GLU A 224 3.90 1.43 5.52
CA GLU A 224 2.54 1.38 6.06
C GLU A 224 1.80 2.67 5.72
N ALA A 225 0.69 2.58 5.03
CA ALA A 225 0.04 3.74 4.41
C ALA A 225 -1.05 4.40 5.28
N GLY A 226 -0.98 4.22 6.59
CA GLY A 226 -1.86 4.95 7.51
C GLY A 226 -1.94 4.34 8.90
N VAL A 227 -1.26 4.95 9.89
CA VAL A 227 -1.33 4.60 11.32
C VAL A 227 -1.84 5.79 12.13
N GLY A 228 -2.42 5.51 13.30
CA GLY A 228 -2.79 6.55 14.26
C GLY A 228 -4.29 6.80 14.36
N GLY A 229 -5.13 5.86 13.97
CA GLY A 229 -6.60 5.95 14.09
C GLY A 229 -7.27 6.42 12.81
N GLY A 230 -8.33 7.23 12.93
CA GLY A 230 -9.16 7.60 11.79
C GLY A 230 -9.90 6.40 11.19
N TRP A 231 -10.39 6.54 9.96
CA TRP A 231 -11.16 5.46 9.33
C TRP A 231 -10.32 4.29 8.83
N ILE A 232 -9.02 4.48 8.60
CA ILE A 232 -8.12 3.44 8.10
C ILE A 232 -7.23 2.82 9.20
N GLY A 233 -6.78 3.59 10.19
CA GLY A 233 -5.99 3.11 11.30
C GLY A 233 -6.82 2.26 12.27
N GLN A 234 -6.16 1.44 13.06
CA GLN A 234 -6.81 0.47 13.96
C GLN A 234 -6.75 0.91 15.43
N SER A 235 -5.92 1.92 15.74
CA SER A 235 -5.76 2.48 17.09
C SER A 235 -5.03 3.82 17.03
N PRO A 236 -5.38 4.80 17.86
CA PRO A 236 -4.58 6.04 18.01
C PRO A 236 -3.15 5.79 18.48
N VAL A 237 -2.88 4.66 19.12
CA VAL A 237 -1.55 4.27 19.63
C VAL A 237 -0.91 3.15 18.80
N GLU A 238 -1.25 3.04 17.54
CA GLU A 238 -0.88 1.94 16.63
C GLU A 238 0.63 1.78 16.44
N LEU A 239 1.41 2.87 16.47
CA LEU A 239 2.87 2.83 16.47
C LEU A 239 3.43 1.93 17.58
N ALA A 240 2.79 1.90 18.76
CA ALA A 240 3.24 1.07 19.87
C ALA A 240 3.20 -0.44 19.56
N ALA A 241 2.33 -0.88 18.65
CA ALA A 241 2.30 -2.28 18.20
C ALA A 241 3.55 -2.65 17.38
N TYR A 242 4.02 -1.76 16.51
CA TYR A 242 5.28 -1.93 15.77
C TYR A 242 6.49 -1.92 16.69
N VAL A 243 6.51 -1.02 17.69
CA VAL A 243 7.57 -0.97 18.71
C VAL A 243 7.60 -2.28 19.50
N ALA A 244 6.44 -2.76 19.96
CA ALA A 244 6.33 -4.02 20.69
C ALA A 244 6.74 -5.23 19.83
N ALA A 245 6.35 -5.27 18.55
CA ALA A 245 6.78 -6.33 17.63
C ALA A 245 8.31 -6.33 17.46
N ARG A 246 8.93 -5.15 17.37
CA ARG A 246 10.39 -5.00 17.29
C ARG A 246 11.08 -5.48 18.57
N GLU A 247 10.63 -5.03 19.75
CA GLU A 247 11.19 -5.43 21.05
C GLU A 247 11.10 -6.94 21.28
N GLN A 248 10.06 -7.58 20.75
CA GLN A 248 9.86 -9.03 20.78
C GLN A 248 10.63 -9.79 19.70
N GLY A 249 11.37 -9.11 18.81
CA GLY A 249 12.04 -9.73 17.65
C GLY A 249 11.07 -10.24 16.56
N ARG A 250 9.83 -9.72 16.53
CA ARG A 250 8.73 -10.14 15.65
C ARG A 250 8.43 -9.13 14.53
N LEU A 251 9.13 -8.01 14.48
CA LEU A 251 9.11 -7.11 13.31
C LEU A 251 10.08 -7.68 12.27
N HIS A 252 9.58 -8.49 11.35
CA HIS A 252 10.38 -9.28 10.43
C HIS A 252 10.93 -8.50 9.23
N VAL A 253 10.30 -7.39 8.89
CA VAL A 253 10.67 -6.49 7.78
C VAL A 253 10.79 -5.06 8.27
N ARG A 254 11.56 -4.23 7.58
CA ARG A 254 11.69 -2.81 7.92
C ARG A 254 10.41 -2.06 7.59
N ALA A 255 9.97 -1.17 8.49
CA ALA A 255 8.72 -0.43 8.35
C ALA A 255 8.92 1.09 8.40
N GLU A 256 8.42 1.79 7.39
CA GLU A 256 8.17 3.24 7.41
C GLU A 256 6.68 3.46 7.62
N LEU A 257 6.28 4.26 8.62
CA LEU A 257 4.88 4.44 9.00
C LEU A 257 4.39 5.83 8.61
N MET A 258 3.44 5.91 7.70
CA MET A 258 2.71 7.14 7.42
C MET A 258 1.73 7.42 8.55
N VAL A 259 1.78 8.63 9.10
CA VAL A 259 0.82 9.04 10.14
C VAL A 259 -0.40 9.68 9.47
N ILE A 260 -1.60 9.17 9.77
CA ILE A 260 -2.83 9.72 9.20
C ILE A 260 -3.07 11.16 9.66
N SER A 261 -3.59 12.01 8.77
CA SER A 261 -3.89 13.42 9.06
C SER A 261 -4.83 13.61 10.26
N ASP A 262 -5.70 12.65 10.51
CA ASP A 262 -6.66 12.67 11.63
C ASP A 262 -5.96 12.60 13.01
N ALA A 263 -4.71 12.11 13.06
CA ALA A 263 -3.88 12.13 14.27
C ALA A 263 -3.19 13.48 14.51
N PHE A 264 -3.24 14.39 13.52
CA PHE A 264 -2.63 15.71 13.64
C PHE A 264 -3.57 16.66 14.38
N HIS A 265 -2.99 17.48 15.25
CA HIS A 265 -3.71 18.51 15.99
C HIS A 265 -2.89 19.80 16.07
N ALA A 266 -3.53 20.88 16.54
CA ALA A 266 -2.86 22.15 16.74
C ALA A 266 -1.76 22.01 17.82
N LEU A 267 -0.57 22.51 17.52
CA LEU A 267 0.57 22.55 18.43
C LEU A 267 0.87 23.98 18.86
N THR A 268 1.10 24.18 20.14
CA THR A 268 1.54 25.47 20.68
C THR A 268 3.07 25.54 20.65
N ALA A 269 3.63 25.86 19.48
CA ALA A 269 5.04 26.13 19.29
C ALA A 269 5.32 27.65 19.28
N HIS A 270 6.60 28.06 19.32
CA HIS A 270 6.93 29.48 19.14
C HIS A 270 6.58 29.91 17.71
N PRO A 271 5.97 31.10 17.51
CA PRO A 271 5.51 31.55 16.17
C PRO A 271 6.60 31.54 15.09
N SER A 272 7.88 31.76 15.46
CA SER A 272 9.00 31.73 14.52
C SER A 272 9.35 30.34 13.99
N ASP A 273 8.85 29.26 14.62
CA ASP A 273 9.17 27.89 14.23
C ASP A 273 8.29 27.39 13.07
N GLY A 274 7.17 28.05 12.83
CA GLY A 274 6.24 27.68 11.76
C GLY A 274 5.56 26.32 11.96
N ILE A 275 5.51 25.81 13.20
CA ILE A 275 4.89 24.52 13.54
C ILE A 275 3.52 24.79 14.12
N GLU A 276 2.49 24.76 13.29
CA GLU A 276 1.11 25.01 13.70
C GLU A 276 0.33 23.72 13.99
N ILE A 277 0.65 22.64 13.25
CA ILE A 277 0.03 21.33 13.39
C ILE A 277 1.07 20.21 13.42
N GLY A 278 0.72 19.08 13.99
CA GLY A 278 1.55 17.89 14.02
C GLY A 278 1.05 16.88 15.03
N ILE A 279 1.92 15.95 15.38
CA ILE A 279 1.77 15.05 16.53
C ILE A 279 2.64 15.55 17.68
N ASP A 280 2.34 15.13 18.92
CA ASP A 280 3.02 15.57 20.12
C ASP A 280 4.55 15.52 20.01
N LEU A 281 5.22 16.37 20.81
CA LEU A 281 6.68 16.51 20.89
C LEU A 281 7.36 17.07 19.62
N GLY A 282 6.61 17.54 18.62
CA GLY A 282 7.16 18.01 17.34
C GLY A 282 7.81 16.90 16.51
N LEU A 283 7.40 15.65 16.70
CA LEU A 283 7.81 14.53 15.87
C LEU A 283 7.41 14.78 14.42
N ARG A 284 8.23 14.29 13.48
CA ARG A 284 8.01 14.47 12.05
C ARG A 284 8.65 13.37 11.22
N THR A 285 8.39 13.39 9.92
CA THR A 285 8.99 12.47 8.96
C THR A 285 10.49 12.27 9.18
N GLY A 286 10.94 11.01 9.22
CA GLY A 286 12.33 10.61 9.37
C GLY A 286 12.76 10.30 10.81
N PHE A 287 11.90 10.52 11.80
CA PHE A 287 12.20 10.10 13.18
C PHE A 287 12.16 8.57 13.28
N GLY A 288 13.19 8.00 13.89
CA GLY A 288 13.38 6.55 14.02
C GLY A 288 14.74 6.10 13.49
N ASP A 289 14.81 4.87 13.01
CA ASP A 289 16.04 4.27 12.47
C ASP A 289 15.80 3.44 11.20
N ASP A 290 16.77 2.59 10.82
CA ASP A 290 16.68 1.75 9.62
C ASP A 290 15.62 0.63 9.72
N TRP A 291 15.13 0.30 10.94
CA TRP A 291 14.11 -0.73 11.15
C TRP A 291 12.70 -0.18 11.25
N LEU A 292 12.53 0.92 11.97
CA LEU A 292 11.21 1.51 12.24
C LEU A 292 11.32 3.02 12.29
N ARG A 293 10.58 3.71 11.41
CA ARG A 293 10.61 5.18 11.34
C ARG A 293 9.29 5.78 10.93
N LEU A 294 9.10 7.06 11.27
CA LEU A 294 7.98 7.85 10.79
C LEU A 294 8.18 8.25 9.33
N GLY A 295 7.18 7.97 8.53
CA GLY A 295 7.04 8.34 7.14
C GLY A 295 6.34 9.69 6.94
N PRO A 296 5.71 9.91 5.77
CA PRO A 296 4.88 11.08 5.48
C PRO A 296 3.64 11.17 6.38
N MET A 297 3.03 12.36 6.44
CA MET A 297 1.63 12.50 6.79
C MET A 297 0.78 11.94 5.64
N LYS A 298 -0.12 10.99 5.92
CA LYS A 298 -1.11 10.47 4.98
C LYS A 298 -2.39 11.28 5.09
N ILE A 299 -2.88 11.79 3.95
CA ILE A 299 -4.17 12.49 3.87
C ILE A 299 -4.99 11.90 2.74
N PHE A 300 -6.29 11.69 2.97
CA PHE A 300 -7.23 11.26 1.95
C PHE A 300 -7.90 12.49 1.32
N THR A 301 -7.79 12.64 0.00
CA THR A 301 -8.43 13.75 -0.71
C THR A 301 -9.70 13.31 -1.42
N ASP A 302 -9.80 12.06 -1.87
CA ASP A 302 -10.98 11.50 -2.53
C ASP A 302 -11.18 10.00 -2.23
N GLY A 303 -12.11 9.36 -2.92
CA GLY A 303 -12.42 7.96 -2.79
C GLY A 303 -11.78 7.07 -3.87
N SER A 304 -12.51 6.06 -4.39
CA SER A 304 -12.01 5.05 -5.30
C SER A 304 -12.68 5.05 -6.68
N LEU A 305 -11.97 4.58 -7.74
CA LEU A 305 -12.57 4.38 -9.06
C LEU A 305 -13.62 3.27 -9.02
N LEU A 306 -13.32 2.16 -8.34
CA LEU A 306 -14.19 1.00 -8.25
C LEU A 306 -15.53 1.35 -7.55
N GLY A 307 -15.47 2.20 -6.53
CA GLY A 307 -16.64 2.73 -5.83
C GLY A 307 -17.30 3.91 -6.53
N ARG A 308 -16.69 4.46 -7.59
CA ARG A 308 -17.12 5.71 -8.26
C ARG A 308 -17.23 6.90 -7.31
N THR A 309 -16.35 6.94 -6.31
CA THR A 309 -16.26 7.99 -5.28
C THR A 309 -15.02 8.87 -5.45
N ALA A 310 -14.04 8.45 -6.27
CA ALA A 310 -12.90 9.28 -6.61
C ALA A 310 -13.33 10.56 -7.34
N ALA A 311 -12.77 11.72 -6.97
CA ALA A 311 -13.19 13.03 -7.47
C ALA A 311 -12.67 13.26 -8.90
N MET A 312 -13.58 13.15 -9.88
CA MET A 312 -13.32 13.31 -11.31
C MET A 312 -13.74 14.69 -11.80
N SER A 313 -13.04 15.24 -12.79
CA SER A 313 -13.43 16.49 -13.48
C SER A 313 -14.70 16.32 -14.33
N ALA A 314 -14.96 15.10 -14.82
CA ALA A 314 -16.15 14.75 -15.61
C ALA A 314 -16.87 13.54 -15.02
N PRO A 315 -18.18 13.37 -15.28
CA PRO A 315 -18.95 12.23 -14.75
C PRO A 315 -18.32 10.87 -15.11
N TYR A 316 -18.53 9.89 -14.25
CA TYR A 316 -18.22 8.49 -14.53
C TYR A 316 -19.01 7.99 -15.73
N ASP A 317 -18.51 6.94 -16.39
CA ASP A 317 -19.21 6.32 -17.52
C ASP A 317 -20.30 5.35 -17.02
N GLY A 318 -21.46 5.36 -17.69
CA GLY A 318 -22.60 4.51 -17.36
C GLY A 318 -23.30 4.86 -16.06
N ASP A 319 -24.49 4.26 -15.86
CA ASP A 319 -25.27 4.39 -14.63
C ASP A 319 -24.67 3.49 -13.53
N PRO A 320 -24.30 4.03 -12.36
CA PRO A 320 -23.82 3.23 -11.22
C PRO A 320 -24.93 2.38 -10.54
N GLY A 321 -26.15 2.35 -11.11
CA GLY A 321 -27.31 1.67 -10.51
C GLY A 321 -28.04 2.48 -9.45
N ASN A 322 -27.65 3.73 -9.21
CA ASN A 322 -28.31 4.68 -8.30
C ASN A 322 -29.04 5.82 -9.03
N GLY A 323 -29.04 5.81 -10.39
CA GLY A 323 -29.73 6.80 -11.22
C GLY A 323 -29.05 8.16 -11.35
N ASP A 324 -27.80 8.32 -10.84
CA ASP A 324 -27.06 9.58 -10.94
C ASP A 324 -26.08 9.58 -12.13
N SER A 325 -26.56 9.98 -13.30
CA SER A 325 -25.75 10.13 -14.50
C SER A 325 -24.70 11.26 -14.43
N ASN A 326 -24.74 12.11 -13.41
CA ASN A 326 -23.78 13.20 -13.18
C ASN A 326 -22.78 12.90 -12.07
N ASN A 327 -22.72 11.68 -11.58
CA ASN A 327 -21.77 11.30 -10.54
C ASN A 327 -20.33 11.57 -10.99
N LYS A 328 -19.63 12.42 -10.25
CA LYS A 328 -18.20 12.75 -10.42
C LYS A 328 -17.35 12.31 -9.24
N GLY A 329 -17.91 11.51 -8.32
CA GLY A 329 -17.30 11.29 -7.01
C GLY A 329 -17.29 12.58 -6.16
N TYR A 330 -16.49 12.59 -5.13
CA TYR A 330 -16.40 13.71 -4.20
C TYR A 330 -15.07 13.75 -3.45
N LEU A 331 -14.73 14.93 -2.92
CA LEU A 331 -13.60 15.09 -2.01
C LEU A 331 -14.00 14.63 -0.60
N GLN A 332 -13.07 14.10 0.17
CA GLN A 332 -13.29 13.62 1.54
C GLN A 332 -13.56 14.75 2.55
N ALA A 333 -13.20 15.98 2.20
CA ALA A 333 -13.47 17.18 2.99
C ALA A 333 -13.49 18.41 2.06
N ASP A 334 -13.77 19.59 2.62
CA ASP A 334 -13.67 20.85 1.88
C ASP A 334 -12.30 21.05 1.25
N ALA A 335 -12.24 21.48 -0.01
CA ALA A 335 -11.01 21.63 -0.77
C ALA A 335 -10.01 22.61 -0.11
N GLY A 336 -10.55 23.70 0.49
CA GLY A 336 -9.74 24.68 1.21
C GLY A 336 -9.11 24.06 2.47
N HIS A 337 -9.87 23.26 3.20
CA HIS A 337 -9.37 22.53 4.38
C HIS A 337 -8.26 21.56 4.01
N LEU A 338 -8.47 20.72 2.99
CA LEU A 338 -7.46 19.77 2.51
C LEU A 338 -6.17 20.49 2.09
N THR A 339 -6.30 21.56 1.32
CA THR A 339 -5.17 22.39 0.87
C THR A 339 -4.41 22.99 2.05
N GLN A 340 -5.09 23.58 3.03
CA GLN A 340 -4.45 24.19 4.19
C GLN A 340 -3.76 23.14 5.07
N THR A 341 -4.34 21.96 5.25
CA THR A 341 -3.73 20.85 6.00
C THR A 341 -2.42 20.39 5.35
N ILE A 342 -2.40 20.26 4.01
CA ILE A 342 -1.19 19.90 3.24
C ILE A 342 -0.10 20.97 3.42
N ILE A 343 -0.45 22.26 3.29
CA ILE A 343 0.50 23.38 3.43
C ILE A 343 1.06 23.44 4.84
N ALA A 344 0.20 23.33 5.87
CA ALA A 344 0.62 23.40 7.27
C ALA A 344 1.53 22.22 7.65
N ALA A 345 1.21 20.99 7.20
CA ALA A 345 2.08 19.83 7.40
C ALA A 345 3.44 20.01 6.70
N HIS A 346 3.45 20.52 5.47
CA HIS A 346 4.69 20.85 4.76
C HIS A 346 5.52 21.88 5.54
N GLN A 347 4.91 22.97 6.02
CA GLN A 347 5.57 24.00 6.80
C GLN A 347 6.16 23.43 8.10
N ALA A 348 5.44 22.56 8.79
CA ALA A 348 5.90 21.87 10.00
C ALA A 348 6.99 20.82 9.75
N GLY A 349 7.49 20.68 8.53
CA GLY A 349 8.61 19.79 8.17
C GLY A 349 8.18 18.38 7.76
N TRP A 350 6.90 18.08 7.70
CA TRP A 350 6.43 16.77 7.22
C TRP A 350 6.58 16.63 5.71
N ARG A 351 6.83 15.41 5.27
CA ARG A 351 6.46 14.98 3.92
C ARG A 351 4.96 14.70 3.93
N VAL A 352 4.32 14.81 2.79
CA VAL A 352 2.90 14.52 2.64
C VAL A 352 2.71 13.43 1.60
N ALA A 353 1.85 12.48 1.88
CA ALA A 353 1.37 11.45 0.99
C ALA A 353 -0.15 11.64 0.82
N ALA A 354 -0.54 12.28 -0.28
CA ALA A 354 -1.94 12.55 -0.58
C ALA A 354 -2.54 11.39 -1.39
N HIS A 355 -3.54 10.70 -0.83
CA HIS A 355 -4.37 9.81 -1.63
C HIS A 355 -5.16 10.65 -2.63
N ALA A 356 -4.91 10.46 -3.91
CA ALA A 356 -5.63 11.14 -4.98
C ALA A 356 -5.73 10.22 -6.21
N ILE A 357 -6.93 9.75 -6.47
CA ILE A 357 -7.27 8.77 -7.51
C ILE A 357 -7.89 9.44 -8.73
N GLY A 358 -8.88 10.29 -8.54
CA GLY A 358 -9.51 11.04 -9.61
C GLY A 358 -8.67 12.23 -10.08
N ASP A 359 -8.82 12.60 -11.34
CA ASP A 359 -8.05 13.73 -11.91
C ASP A 359 -8.34 15.06 -11.21
N GLY A 360 -9.54 15.26 -10.67
CA GLY A 360 -9.88 16.44 -9.86
C GLY A 360 -9.13 16.46 -8.52
N ALA A 361 -9.01 15.32 -7.84
CA ALA A 361 -8.24 15.20 -6.60
C ALA A 361 -6.72 15.34 -6.85
N ILE A 362 -6.23 14.81 -7.98
CA ILE A 362 -4.83 14.98 -8.39
C ILE A 362 -4.50 16.47 -8.61
N ASP A 363 -5.41 17.24 -9.25
CA ASP A 363 -5.24 18.68 -9.39
C ASP A 363 -5.14 19.39 -8.03
N LEU A 364 -6.07 19.07 -7.11
CA LEU A 364 -6.06 19.64 -5.76
C LEU A 364 -4.73 19.36 -5.04
N ALA A 365 -4.23 18.11 -5.09
CA ALA A 365 -2.97 17.74 -4.44
C ALA A 365 -1.77 18.46 -5.07
N LEU A 366 -1.69 18.53 -6.41
CA LEU A 366 -0.62 19.25 -7.12
C LEU A 366 -0.67 20.75 -6.84
N ASP A 367 -1.86 21.36 -6.81
CA ASP A 367 -2.03 22.79 -6.47
C ASP A 367 -1.59 23.08 -5.02
N ALA A 368 -1.94 22.19 -4.09
CA ALA A 368 -1.54 22.31 -2.69
C ALA A 368 -0.03 22.18 -2.51
N PHE A 369 0.63 21.26 -3.23
CA PHE A 369 2.10 21.10 -3.19
C PHE A 369 2.82 22.28 -3.82
N ASP A 370 2.33 22.83 -4.92
CA ASP A 370 2.88 24.04 -5.55
C ASP A 370 2.76 25.25 -4.61
N ALA A 371 1.58 25.45 -4.02
CA ALA A 371 1.36 26.51 -3.04
C ALA A 371 2.25 26.34 -1.79
N ALA A 372 2.43 25.11 -1.30
CA ALA A 372 3.30 24.81 -0.17
C ALA A 372 4.77 25.12 -0.50
N ALA A 373 5.26 24.70 -1.66
CA ALA A 373 6.63 24.98 -2.12
C ALA A 373 6.89 26.47 -2.34
N SER A 374 5.90 27.21 -2.86
CA SER A 374 5.97 28.65 -3.09
C SER A 374 5.99 29.45 -1.78
N LYS A 375 5.16 29.06 -0.79
CA LYS A 375 5.06 29.76 0.50
C LYS A 375 6.21 29.41 1.45
N HIS A 376 6.62 28.15 1.47
CA HIS A 376 7.60 27.57 2.41
C HIS A 376 8.62 26.73 1.65
N PRO A 377 9.57 27.32 0.90
CA PRO A 377 10.52 26.56 0.09
C PRO A 377 11.33 25.56 0.92
N ARG A 378 11.33 24.30 0.49
CA ARG A 378 12.12 23.21 1.09
C ARG A 378 12.90 22.49 0.00
N ARG A 379 14.16 22.16 0.30
CA ARG A 379 14.98 21.37 -0.62
C ARG A 379 14.48 19.92 -0.62
N ASP A 380 14.08 19.44 -1.79
CA ASP A 380 13.73 18.03 -2.05
C ASP A 380 12.73 17.45 -1.02
N PRO A 381 11.51 17.99 -0.89
CA PRO A 381 10.54 17.46 0.07
C PRO A 381 10.06 16.06 -0.30
N ARG A 382 10.02 15.71 -1.59
CA ARG A 382 9.51 14.43 -2.14
C ARG A 382 8.12 14.11 -1.60
N HIS A 383 7.19 15.05 -1.77
CA HIS A 383 5.78 14.74 -1.52
C HIS A 383 5.30 13.64 -2.46
N ARG A 384 4.30 12.91 -2.02
CA ARG A 384 3.79 11.77 -2.77
C ARG A 384 2.32 11.98 -3.11
N ILE A 385 1.90 11.45 -4.25
CA ILE A 385 0.49 11.21 -4.56
C ILE A 385 0.30 9.69 -4.65
N GLU A 386 -0.45 9.17 -3.71
CA GLU A 386 -0.79 7.76 -3.67
C GLU A 386 -1.84 7.46 -4.75
N HIS A 387 -1.66 6.34 -5.43
CA HIS A 387 -2.44 5.87 -6.57
C HIS A 387 -2.19 6.64 -7.86
N PHE A 388 -2.42 7.96 -7.91
CA PHE A 388 -2.28 8.76 -9.15
C PHE A 388 -2.97 8.08 -10.33
N ALA A 389 -4.19 7.55 -10.10
CA ALA A 389 -4.75 6.48 -10.93
C ALA A 389 -5.31 6.97 -12.26
N ALA A 390 -6.17 7.99 -12.26
CA ALA A 390 -6.76 8.56 -13.49
C ALA A 390 -6.11 9.91 -13.82
N ALA A 391 -4.85 9.88 -14.24
CA ALA A 391 -4.04 11.09 -14.43
C ALA A 391 -4.02 11.57 -15.89
N ARG A 392 -4.30 12.86 -16.11
CA ARG A 392 -4.13 13.51 -17.40
C ARG A 392 -2.66 13.76 -17.72
N GLN A 393 -2.35 14.01 -19.00
CA GLN A 393 -0.97 14.24 -19.46
C GLN A 393 -0.32 15.49 -18.83
N ASP A 394 -1.11 16.55 -18.63
CA ASP A 394 -0.63 17.78 -17.98
C ASP A 394 -0.27 17.54 -16.52
N GLN A 395 -0.98 16.65 -15.83
CA GLN A 395 -0.71 16.30 -14.43
C GLN A 395 0.59 15.49 -14.28
N VAL A 396 0.93 14.64 -15.26
CA VAL A 396 2.24 13.96 -15.31
C VAL A 396 3.37 15.00 -15.41
N ALA A 397 3.23 15.97 -16.30
CA ALA A 397 4.22 17.04 -16.46
C ALA A 397 4.36 17.90 -15.19
N ARG A 398 3.24 18.22 -14.53
CA ARG A 398 3.23 18.97 -13.26
C ARG A 398 3.89 18.18 -12.12
N ALA A 399 3.61 16.89 -12.00
CA ALA A 399 4.23 16.03 -10.99
C ALA A 399 5.76 16.01 -11.17
N ALA A 400 6.24 15.88 -12.42
CA ALA A 400 7.66 15.94 -12.74
C ALA A 400 8.28 17.30 -12.36
N ALA A 401 7.64 18.41 -12.72
CA ALA A 401 8.13 19.76 -12.44
C ALA A 401 8.20 20.06 -10.93
N LEU A 402 7.27 19.53 -10.14
CA LEU A 402 7.20 19.71 -8.69
C LEU A 402 8.07 18.71 -7.91
N GLY A 403 8.67 17.71 -8.57
CA GLY A 403 9.39 16.63 -7.90
C GLY A 403 8.49 15.76 -7.00
N VAL A 404 7.20 15.68 -7.34
CA VAL A 404 6.22 14.82 -6.67
C VAL A 404 6.40 13.38 -7.14
N ILE A 405 6.23 12.43 -6.22
CA ILE A 405 6.36 11.00 -6.50
C ILE A 405 4.97 10.35 -6.57
N PRO A 406 4.44 10.05 -7.77
CA PRO A 406 3.27 9.19 -7.92
C PRO A 406 3.58 7.75 -7.50
N VAL A 407 2.68 7.14 -6.70
CA VAL A 407 2.85 5.78 -6.16
C VAL A 407 1.69 4.92 -6.63
N GLY A 408 1.82 4.36 -7.84
CA GLY A 408 0.80 3.53 -8.45
C GLY A 408 0.96 2.05 -8.12
N GLN A 409 -0.17 1.31 -8.11
CA GLN A 409 -0.21 -0.11 -7.83
C GLN A 409 -0.23 -0.93 -9.12
N GLY A 410 0.84 -1.68 -9.38
CA GLY A 410 0.93 -2.53 -10.58
C GLY A 410 -0.18 -3.58 -10.63
N ARG A 411 -0.45 -4.23 -9.49
CA ARG A 411 -1.40 -5.34 -9.36
C ARG A 411 -2.87 -4.93 -9.59
N PHE A 412 -3.23 -3.67 -9.44
CA PHE A 412 -4.58 -3.16 -9.69
C PHE A 412 -5.03 -3.41 -11.13
N ALA A 413 -4.10 -3.41 -12.10
CA ALA A 413 -4.42 -3.70 -13.49
C ALA A 413 -5.12 -5.05 -13.64
N THR A 414 -4.62 -6.10 -12.98
CA THR A 414 -5.18 -7.44 -13.13
C THR A 414 -6.36 -7.68 -12.20
N GLU A 415 -6.28 -7.38 -10.90
CA GLU A 415 -7.32 -7.81 -9.97
C GLU A 415 -8.59 -6.96 -10.03
N ILE A 416 -8.48 -5.65 -10.24
CA ILE A 416 -9.62 -4.71 -10.22
C ILE A 416 -9.71 -3.83 -11.49
N GLY A 417 -8.85 -4.09 -12.48
CA GLY A 417 -8.77 -3.28 -13.70
C GLY A 417 -10.03 -3.29 -14.56
N ASP A 418 -10.74 -4.41 -14.66
CA ASP A 418 -12.01 -4.47 -15.42
C ASP A 418 -13.05 -3.50 -14.87
N GLY A 419 -13.19 -3.42 -13.55
CA GLY A 419 -14.08 -2.47 -12.89
C GLY A 419 -13.64 -1.01 -13.08
N MET A 420 -12.34 -0.74 -13.06
CA MET A 420 -11.80 0.60 -13.32
C MET A 420 -12.05 1.05 -14.77
N LEU A 421 -11.80 0.17 -15.75
CA LEU A 421 -12.08 0.45 -17.16
C LEU A 421 -13.56 0.79 -17.37
N ALA A 422 -14.46 0.00 -16.78
CA ALA A 422 -15.90 0.23 -16.85
C ALA A 422 -16.33 1.56 -16.17
N ALA A 423 -15.66 1.95 -15.10
CA ALA A 423 -16.01 3.16 -14.37
C ALA A 423 -15.63 4.44 -15.12
N VAL A 424 -14.42 4.48 -15.72
CA VAL A 424 -13.95 5.71 -16.39
C VAL A 424 -14.40 5.85 -17.84
N GLY A 425 -14.74 4.74 -18.49
CA GLY A 425 -15.13 4.70 -19.90
C GLY A 425 -13.95 4.80 -20.88
N PRO A 426 -14.15 4.41 -22.15
CA PRO A 426 -13.08 4.23 -23.14
C PRO A 426 -12.20 5.46 -23.37
N ASP A 427 -12.77 6.66 -23.35
CA ASP A 427 -12.04 7.91 -23.63
C ASP A 427 -10.98 8.22 -22.55
N ARG A 428 -11.16 7.68 -21.34
CA ARG A 428 -10.26 7.90 -20.20
C ARG A 428 -9.38 6.68 -19.87
N HIS A 429 -9.50 5.56 -20.58
CA HIS A 429 -8.56 4.43 -20.42
C HIS A 429 -7.09 4.86 -20.54
N PRO A 430 -6.69 5.79 -21.45
CA PRO A 430 -5.31 6.27 -21.51
C PRO A 430 -4.82 7.05 -20.28
N TRP A 431 -5.70 7.41 -19.34
CA TRP A 431 -5.33 8.11 -18.12
C TRP A 431 -4.89 7.15 -17.00
N LEU A 432 -5.25 5.85 -17.13
CA LEU A 432 -5.09 4.89 -16.04
C LEU A 432 -3.64 4.46 -15.85
N TYR A 433 -3.10 4.72 -14.65
CA TYR A 433 -1.78 4.27 -14.17
C TYR A 433 -0.66 4.46 -15.20
N ARG A 434 -0.30 5.70 -15.45
CA ARG A 434 0.61 6.17 -16.52
C ARG A 434 2.09 5.96 -16.18
N GLN A 435 2.51 4.72 -15.95
CA GLN A 435 3.85 4.40 -15.48
C GLN A 435 4.96 4.65 -16.52
N ARG A 436 4.73 4.39 -17.82
CA ARG A 436 5.67 4.70 -18.90
C ARG A 436 5.81 6.21 -19.07
N SER A 437 4.69 6.92 -19.12
CA SER A 437 4.68 8.39 -19.21
C SER A 437 5.42 9.05 -18.05
N LEU A 438 5.30 8.52 -16.83
CA LEU A 438 6.02 9.02 -15.65
C LEU A 438 7.54 8.80 -15.79
N LEU A 439 7.98 7.60 -16.19
CA LEU A 439 9.40 7.32 -16.43
C LEU A 439 9.98 8.20 -17.54
N ASP A 440 9.25 8.40 -18.65
CA ASP A 440 9.66 9.26 -19.77
C ASP A 440 9.75 10.73 -19.36
N ALA A 441 8.96 11.17 -18.38
CA ALA A 441 9.05 12.48 -17.77
C ALA A 441 10.17 12.60 -16.72
N GLY A 442 10.97 11.54 -16.49
CA GLY A 442 12.05 11.51 -15.51
C GLY A 442 11.60 11.34 -14.05
N VAL A 443 10.34 10.97 -13.83
CA VAL A 443 9.82 10.72 -12.48
C VAL A 443 10.25 9.33 -12.01
N VAL A 444 10.73 9.23 -10.78
CA VAL A 444 11.03 7.94 -10.16
C VAL A 444 9.72 7.21 -9.84
N LEU A 445 9.59 6.00 -10.35
CA LEU A 445 8.44 5.14 -10.14
C LEU A 445 8.72 4.16 -8.99
N PRO A 446 8.00 4.19 -7.86
CA PRO A 446 8.06 3.16 -6.84
C PRO A 446 7.08 2.01 -7.15
N GLY A 447 7.42 0.80 -6.70
CA GLY A 447 6.52 -0.36 -6.71
C GLY A 447 5.68 -0.41 -5.44
N SER A 448 4.40 -0.74 -5.56
CA SER A 448 3.50 -0.83 -4.41
C SER A 448 2.31 -1.76 -4.68
N SER A 449 1.67 -2.24 -3.62
CA SER A 449 0.54 -3.16 -3.72
C SER A 449 -0.79 -2.57 -3.23
N ASP A 450 -0.75 -1.75 -2.20
CA ASP A 450 -1.93 -1.35 -1.44
C ASP A 450 -2.66 -2.55 -0.79
N ARG A 451 -1.88 -3.59 -0.41
CA ARG A 451 -2.40 -4.77 0.28
C ARG A 451 -3.07 -4.37 1.61
N PRO A 452 -4.28 -4.85 1.98
CA PRO A 452 -4.96 -6.03 1.42
C PRO A 452 -5.98 -5.76 0.31
N VAL A 453 -6.00 -4.58 -0.32
CA VAL A 453 -6.91 -4.27 -1.44
C VAL A 453 -6.76 -5.29 -2.56
N VAL A 454 -5.51 -5.65 -2.88
CA VAL A 454 -5.18 -6.73 -3.82
C VAL A 454 -4.14 -7.68 -3.22
N THR A 455 -3.88 -8.80 -3.90
CA THR A 455 -2.76 -9.69 -3.59
C THR A 455 -1.44 -8.95 -3.78
N GLY A 456 -0.68 -8.74 -2.71
CA GLY A 456 0.46 -7.82 -2.68
C GLY A 456 1.82 -8.43 -3.01
N THR A 457 1.88 -9.62 -3.60
CA THR A 457 3.14 -10.29 -3.97
C THR A 457 3.91 -9.46 -5.02
N PRO A 458 5.16 -9.03 -4.75
CA PRO A 458 5.91 -8.16 -5.67
C PRO A 458 6.06 -8.70 -7.08
N LEU A 459 6.32 -10.01 -7.24
CA LEU A 459 6.45 -10.65 -8.56
C LEU A 459 5.17 -10.55 -9.39
N LEU A 460 3.98 -10.62 -8.75
CA LEU A 460 2.71 -10.38 -9.44
C LEU A 460 2.57 -8.91 -9.84
N GLY A 461 2.97 -7.98 -8.96
CA GLY A 461 2.99 -6.55 -9.29
C GLY A 461 3.91 -6.24 -10.47
N ILE A 462 5.13 -6.78 -10.48
CA ILE A 462 6.11 -6.65 -11.58
C ILE A 462 5.53 -7.24 -12.87
N HIS A 463 4.96 -8.45 -12.82
CA HIS A 463 4.29 -9.08 -13.96
C HIS A 463 3.23 -8.16 -14.57
N ASP A 464 2.37 -7.55 -13.73
CA ASP A 464 1.26 -6.74 -14.20
C ASP A 464 1.69 -5.36 -14.72
N MET A 465 2.77 -4.79 -14.17
CA MET A 465 3.39 -3.57 -14.72
C MET A 465 3.96 -3.79 -16.13
N VAL A 466 4.42 -5.01 -16.43
CA VAL A 466 4.98 -5.39 -17.73
C VAL A 466 3.87 -5.79 -18.72
N ASN A 467 2.91 -6.63 -18.31
CA ASN A 467 1.93 -7.24 -19.21
C ASN A 467 0.67 -6.38 -19.42
N ARG A 468 0.28 -5.56 -18.45
CA ARG A 468 -0.83 -4.61 -18.54
C ARG A 468 -2.14 -5.23 -19.04
N ARG A 469 -2.59 -6.30 -18.39
CA ARG A 469 -3.85 -6.99 -18.70
C ARG A 469 -4.72 -7.09 -17.45
N THR A 470 -6.03 -7.00 -17.66
CA THR A 470 -7.03 -7.28 -16.61
C THR A 470 -7.24 -8.77 -16.41
N ALA A 471 -8.00 -9.16 -15.41
CA ALA A 471 -8.39 -10.56 -15.17
C ALA A 471 -9.17 -11.17 -16.36
N SER A 472 -9.97 -10.37 -17.06
CA SER A 472 -10.66 -10.81 -18.29
C SER A 472 -9.74 -10.92 -19.50
N GLY A 473 -8.47 -10.52 -19.40
CA GLY A 473 -7.50 -10.46 -20.48
C GLY A 473 -7.56 -9.18 -21.32
N ALA A 474 -8.43 -8.22 -20.97
CA ALA A 474 -8.51 -6.95 -21.68
C ALA A 474 -7.22 -6.12 -21.46
N PRO A 475 -6.80 -5.32 -22.47
CA PRO A 475 -5.67 -4.40 -22.30
C PRO A 475 -5.99 -3.32 -21.25
N PHE A 476 -5.11 -3.15 -20.28
CA PHE A 476 -5.21 -2.08 -19.27
C PHE A 476 -4.21 -0.98 -19.59
N ASN A 477 -4.57 -0.04 -20.50
CA ASN A 477 -3.67 1.02 -20.96
C ASN A 477 -2.30 0.46 -21.39
N ALA A 478 -2.29 -0.44 -22.39
CA ALA A 478 -1.11 -1.22 -22.78
C ALA A 478 0.09 -0.36 -23.23
N GLY A 479 -0.15 0.87 -23.69
CA GLY A 479 0.91 1.83 -24.03
C GLY A 479 1.77 2.28 -22.85
N GLU A 480 1.31 2.04 -21.64
CA GLU A 480 2.03 2.36 -20.40
C GLU A 480 2.83 1.16 -19.82
N ALA A 481 3.00 0.09 -20.60
CA ALA A 481 3.84 -1.04 -20.21
C ALA A 481 5.30 -0.61 -20.04
N ILE A 482 5.97 -1.20 -19.05
CA ILE A 482 7.40 -0.97 -18.79
C ILE A 482 8.16 -2.30 -18.85
N THR A 483 9.48 -2.24 -18.94
CA THR A 483 10.32 -3.44 -18.95
C THR A 483 10.37 -4.12 -17.59
N ALA A 484 10.72 -5.40 -17.57
CA ALA A 484 10.91 -6.14 -16.31
C ALA A 484 12.00 -5.53 -15.42
N GLU A 485 13.07 -4.98 -16.03
CA GLU A 485 14.14 -4.28 -15.29
C GLU A 485 13.61 -2.98 -14.63
N GLU A 486 12.82 -2.16 -15.36
CA GLU A 486 12.18 -0.96 -14.81
C GLU A 486 11.20 -1.31 -13.68
N ALA A 487 10.40 -2.37 -13.83
CA ALA A 487 9.46 -2.83 -12.81
C ALA A 487 10.19 -3.41 -11.58
N LEU A 488 11.29 -4.15 -11.77
CA LEU A 488 12.15 -4.63 -10.69
C LEU A 488 12.80 -3.46 -9.94
N ARG A 489 13.30 -2.46 -10.69
CA ARG A 489 13.85 -1.25 -10.12
C ARG A 489 12.81 -0.46 -9.31
N ALA A 490 11.54 -0.46 -9.74
CA ALA A 490 10.44 0.18 -9.01
C ALA A 490 10.26 -0.44 -7.62
N TYR A 491 10.20 -1.77 -7.52
CA TYR A 491 10.04 -2.49 -6.24
C TYR A 491 11.31 -2.56 -5.38
N THR A 492 12.42 -1.98 -5.82
CA THR A 492 13.70 -1.96 -5.08
C THR A 492 14.17 -0.53 -4.86
N TRP A 493 14.98 0.00 -5.76
CA TRP A 493 15.55 1.34 -5.66
C TRP A 493 14.49 2.45 -5.72
N GLY A 494 13.46 2.32 -6.55
CA GLY A 494 12.39 3.30 -6.68
C GLY A 494 11.60 3.48 -5.39
N SER A 495 11.23 2.38 -4.72
CA SER A 495 10.57 2.42 -3.42
C SER A 495 11.49 2.93 -2.31
N ALA A 496 12.78 2.59 -2.34
CA ALA A 496 13.76 3.16 -1.42
C ALA A 496 13.89 4.68 -1.61
N TYR A 497 13.91 5.16 -2.86
CA TYR A 497 13.92 6.59 -3.20
C TYR A 497 12.66 7.31 -2.70
N ALA A 498 11.49 6.71 -2.89
CA ALA A 498 10.22 7.25 -2.39
C ALA A 498 10.21 7.39 -0.85
N SER A 499 10.99 6.58 -0.16
CA SER A 499 11.18 6.63 1.30
C SER A 499 12.40 7.44 1.75
N LYS A 500 13.13 8.11 0.85
CA LYS A 500 14.43 8.76 1.14
C LYS A 500 15.45 7.83 1.78
N ALA A 501 15.46 6.57 1.39
CA ALA A 501 16.34 5.52 1.92
C ALA A 501 17.27 4.91 0.85
N GLU A 502 17.33 5.49 -0.34
CA GLU A 502 18.15 5.01 -1.46
C GLU A 502 19.66 5.01 -1.16
N HIS A 503 20.08 5.78 -0.16
CA HIS A 503 21.46 5.81 0.31
C HIS A 503 21.81 4.66 1.25
N VAL A 504 20.80 3.94 1.80
CA VAL A 504 20.99 2.83 2.73
C VAL A 504 20.44 1.50 2.22
N LYS A 505 19.53 1.48 1.24
CA LYS A 505 18.92 0.25 0.69
C LYS A 505 18.45 0.43 -0.76
N GLY A 506 17.91 -0.64 -1.37
CA GLY A 506 17.32 -0.63 -2.71
C GLY A 506 18.29 -0.94 -3.85
N SER A 507 19.58 -1.12 -3.55
CA SER A 507 20.59 -1.64 -4.48
C SER A 507 21.66 -2.44 -3.72
N VAL A 508 22.36 -3.32 -4.42
CA VAL A 508 23.45 -4.14 -3.86
C VAL A 508 24.76 -3.37 -4.04
N GLU A 509 25.05 -2.50 -3.09
CA GLU A 509 26.24 -1.65 -3.06
C GLU A 509 26.91 -1.71 -1.69
N ALA A 510 28.25 -1.64 -1.66
CA ALA A 510 29.00 -1.62 -0.40
C ALA A 510 28.56 -0.43 0.50
N GLY A 511 28.36 -0.70 1.79
CA GLY A 511 27.88 0.24 2.79
C GLY A 511 26.35 0.19 3.01
N LYS A 512 25.57 -0.33 2.08
CA LYS A 512 24.12 -0.49 2.21
C LYS A 512 23.73 -1.67 3.09
N LEU A 513 22.48 -1.70 3.51
CA LEU A 513 21.89 -2.79 4.29
C LEU A 513 21.91 -4.10 3.50
N ALA A 514 22.23 -5.18 4.16
CA ALA A 514 22.26 -6.50 3.58
C ALA A 514 20.85 -7.14 3.59
N ASP A 515 19.97 -6.53 2.83
CA ASP A 515 18.59 -6.97 2.61
C ASP A 515 18.48 -7.49 1.17
N PHE A 516 18.21 -8.79 1.00
CA PHE A 516 18.19 -9.43 -0.30
C PHE A 516 16.99 -10.35 -0.49
N THR A 517 16.54 -10.47 -1.74
CA THR A 517 15.62 -11.51 -2.19
C THR A 517 16.35 -12.42 -3.16
N ILE A 518 16.22 -13.72 -2.96
CA ILE A 518 16.78 -14.74 -3.84
C ILE A 518 15.64 -15.36 -4.64
N LEU A 519 15.73 -15.27 -5.96
CA LEU A 519 14.73 -15.77 -6.90
C LEU A 519 15.23 -17.01 -7.64
N SER A 520 14.29 -17.87 -8.06
CA SER A 520 14.58 -19.07 -8.83
C SER A 520 15.24 -18.78 -10.19
N GLU A 521 14.84 -17.71 -10.85
CA GLU A 521 15.36 -17.27 -12.15
C GLU A 521 15.45 -15.73 -12.22
N ASP A 522 16.10 -15.21 -13.26
CA ASP A 522 16.22 -13.77 -13.54
C ASP A 522 14.92 -13.25 -14.17
N PRO A 523 14.15 -12.38 -13.48
CA PRO A 523 12.92 -11.84 -14.01
C PRO A 523 13.12 -10.97 -15.26
N THR A 524 14.34 -10.49 -15.52
CA THR A 524 14.66 -9.70 -16.72
C THR A 524 15.04 -10.58 -17.92
N ALA A 525 15.26 -11.88 -17.71
CA ALA A 525 15.67 -12.83 -18.73
C ALA A 525 14.57 -13.83 -19.14
N VAL A 526 13.53 -13.98 -18.33
CA VAL A 526 12.37 -14.83 -18.66
C VAL A 526 11.37 -14.08 -19.55
N SER A 527 10.45 -14.79 -20.20
CA SER A 527 9.34 -14.14 -20.90
C SER A 527 8.42 -13.43 -19.89
N PRO A 528 7.82 -12.29 -20.25
CA PRO A 528 6.94 -11.51 -19.36
C PRO A 528 5.87 -12.33 -18.64
N ASP A 529 5.23 -13.27 -19.33
CA ASP A 529 4.18 -14.13 -18.76
C ASP A 529 4.69 -15.08 -17.67
N ARG A 530 6.00 -15.40 -17.65
CA ARG A 530 6.61 -16.28 -16.65
C ARG A 530 6.98 -15.58 -15.35
N ILE A 531 7.04 -14.26 -15.33
CA ILE A 531 7.47 -13.49 -14.13
C ILE A 531 6.61 -13.84 -12.92
N ALA A 532 5.30 -13.96 -13.10
CA ALA A 532 4.36 -14.31 -12.02
C ALA A 532 4.60 -15.70 -11.41
N GLY A 533 5.22 -16.61 -12.15
CA GLY A 533 5.53 -17.98 -11.72
C GLY A 533 6.91 -18.17 -11.12
N LEU A 534 7.71 -17.11 -10.99
CA LEU A 534 9.02 -17.19 -10.32
C LEU A 534 8.85 -17.39 -8.81
N GLU A 535 9.77 -18.15 -8.22
CA GLU A 535 9.72 -18.46 -6.79
C GLU A 535 10.74 -17.64 -6.01
N VAL A 536 10.34 -17.20 -4.81
CA VAL A 536 11.28 -16.68 -3.81
C VAL A 536 11.91 -17.86 -3.08
N ILE A 537 13.19 -18.09 -3.31
CA ILE A 537 13.95 -19.17 -2.69
C ILE A 537 14.36 -18.83 -1.26
N ALA A 538 14.81 -17.59 -1.04
CA ALA A 538 15.19 -17.13 0.28
C ALA A 538 15.03 -15.60 0.40
N THR A 539 14.85 -15.13 1.63
CA THR A 539 14.84 -13.71 1.96
C THR A 539 15.82 -13.47 3.11
N ILE A 540 16.71 -12.51 2.89
CA ILE A 540 17.75 -12.11 3.84
C ILE A 540 17.42 -10.69 4.29
N VAL A 541 17.36 -10.47 5.61
CA VAL A 541 17.16 -9.16 6.23
C VAL A 541 18.24 -8.95 7.26
N ASP A 542 18.91 -7.80 7.20
CA ASP A 542 20.02 -7.45 8.10
C ASP A 542 21.18 -8.46 8.08
N GLY A 543 21.41 -9.07 6.92
CA GLY A 543 22.44 -10.08 6.71
C GLY A 543 22.10 -11.47 7.25
N GLU A 544 20.90 -11.69 7.77
CA GLU A 544 20.43 -12.98 8.27
C GLU A 544 19.39 -13.60 7.34
N VAL A 545 19.51 -14.89 7.06
CA VAL A 545 18.49 -15.65 6.32
C VAL A 545 17.25 -15.75 7.21
N ARG A 546 16.19 -15.04 6.85
CA ARG A 546 14.91 -15.01 7.59
C ARG A 546 13.86 -15.94 6.99
N TYR A 547 14.00 -16.29 5.72
CA TYR A 547 13.19 -17.28 5.03
C TYR A 547 14.06 -18.07 4.06
N ASP A 548 13.89 -19.40 4.04
CA ASP A 548 14.52 -20.30 3.08
C ASP A 548 13.51 -21.40 2.70
N ALA A 549 13.08 -21.41 1.43
CA ALA A 549 12.12 -22.39 0.91
C ALA A 549 12.71 -23.81 0.78
N ARG A 550 14.03 -23.94 0.91
CA ARG A 550 14.73 -25.23 0.79
C ARG A 550 14.73 -26.02 2.11
N GLY A 551 14.30 -25.42 3.21
CA GLY A 551 14.16 -26.02 4.54
C GLY A 551 15.38 -25.86 5.43
#